data_a69147dfd64b39026a9ff2f69b1f3ef7
#
_entry.id   a69147dfd64b39026a9ff2f69b1f3ef7
#
_cell.length_a   1.000
_cell.length_b   1.000
_cell.length_c   1.000
_cell.angle_alpha   90.00
_cell.angle_beta   90.00
_cell.angle_gamma   90.00
#
_symmetry.space_group_name_H-M   'P 1'
#
loop_
_entity.id
_entity.type
_entity.pdbx_description
1 polymer ?
#
loop_
_entity_poly.entity_id
_entity_poly.type
_entity_poly.pdbx_seq_one_letter_code
_entity_poly.pdbx_strand_id
1 'polypeptide(L)'
;MFAIKACDISFTYPGALEKALASVNLEIPEGSFFALLGPNGAGKTTLLRLLCGRFSKFSGSLEIADGLRGKNGFLDVKACGILLENPGVYPKLSIAEYVDYFVGFYAARNPEWNESAARERIATLAKKLELPSLETRMGKLSLGNRQKVQLLRAMAPSPKLLILDEPVANLDPMARETVWSLLADWRKNEGGTAIVCSHILAEMEEEATDYAIIDRGQLLKSGRVADLAGESATFKVDSAASLEQIRAALAAAGINANITPAASNLANVYRETVGA
;
A
#
# COMPACT_ATOMS: atom_id res chain seq x y z
N MET A 1 -17.38 8.31 -2.68
CA MET A 1 -17.46 7.31 -3.77
C MET A 1 -16.46 6.21 -3.43
N PHE A 2 -16.70 4.96 -3.76
CA PHE A 2 -15.78 3.84 -3.47
C PHE A 2 -15.01 3.42 -4.73
N ALA A 3 -13.75 3.04 -4.58
CA ALA A 3 -12.96 2.40 -5.61
C ALA A 3 -13.27 0.90 -5.70
N ILE A 4 -13.38 0.26 -4.53
CA ILE A 4 -13.67 -1.18 -4.40
C ILE A 4 -14.61 -1.38 -3.20
N LYS A 5 -15.63 -2.24 -3.38
CA LYS A 5 -16.51 -2.70 -2.31
C LYS A 5 -16.62 -4.22 -2.37
N ALA A 6 -16.23 -4.86 -1.29
CA ALA A 6 -16.32 -6.30 -1.08
C ALA A 6 -17.42 -6.58 -0.06
N CYS A 7 -18.39 -7.44 -0.40
CA CYS A 7 -19.49 -7.81 0.46
C CYS A 7 -19.48 -9.33 0.67
N ASP A 8 -19.35 -9.75 1.93
CA ASP A 8 -19.38 -11.14 2.39
C ASP A 8 -18.41 -12.07 1.67
N ILE A 9 -17.22 -11.55 1.36
CA ILE A 9 -16.21 -12.31 0.63
C ILE A 9 -15.69 -13.46 1.48
N SER A 10 -15.85 -14.69 0.98
CA SER A 10 -15.24 -15.88 1.56
C SER A 10 -14.48 -16.67 0.51
N PHE A 11 -13.29 -17.16 0.88
CA PHE A 11 -12.41 -17.90 -0.01
C PHE A 11 -11.66 -19.02 0.73
N THR A 12 -11.59 -20.18 0.09
CA THR A 12 -10.79 -21.32 0.53
C THR A 12 -9.88 -21.77 -0.60
N TYR A 13 -8.60 -21.97 -0.33
CA TYR A 13 -7.67 -22.51 -1.32
C TYR A 13 -8.06 -23.95 -1.70
N PRO A 14 -7.86 -24.36 -2.95
CA PRO A 14 -8.08 -25.76 -3.36
C PRO A 14 -7.31 -26.73 -2.48
N GLY A 15 -8.01 -27.70 -1.89
CA GLY A 15 -7.42 -28.69 -0.99
C GLY A 15 -7.22 -28.26 0.46
N ALA A 16 -7.50 -27.00 0.81
CA ALA A 16 -7.48 -26.54 2.20
C ALA A 16 -8.81 -26.83 2.89
N LEU A 17 -8.78 -27.13 4.20
CA LEU A 17 -9.95 -27.34 5.04
C LEU A 17 -10.48 -26.01 5.60
N GLU A 18 -9.59 -25.04 5.83
CA GLU A 18 -9.93 -23.77 6.45
C GLU A 18 -10.08 -22.66 5.41
N LYS A 19 -10.97 -21.72 5.72
CA LYS A 19 -11.15 -20.51 4.91
C LYS A 19 -9.94 -19.58 5.09
N ALA A 20 -9.37 -19.15 3.98
CA ALA A 20 -8.35 -18.09 3.97
C ALA A 20 -8.97 -16.69 4.11
N LEU A 21 -10.25 -16.54 3.71
CA LEU A 21 -11.08 -15.35 3.95
C LEU A 21 -12.47 -15.84 4.38
N ALA A 22 -13.06 -15.21 5.40
CA ALA A 22 -14.33 -15.58 5.99
C ALA A 22 -15.22 -14.35 6.20
N SER A 23 -16.21 -14.17 5.32
CA SER A 23 -17.23 -13.12 5.38
C SER A 23 -16.64 -11.70 5.48
N VAL A 24 -15.63 -11.41 4.67
CA VAL A 24 -14.97 -10.09 4.65
C VAL A 24 -15.87 -9.07 3.99
N ASN A 25 -16.20 -8.00 4.73
CA ASN A 25 -16.93 -6.83 4.26
C ASN A 25 -15.99 -5.62 4.30
N LEU A 26 -15.66 -5.06 3.14
CA LEU A 26 -14.66 -4.01 3.02
C LEU A 26 -15.06 -2.98 1.98
N GLU A 27 -14.97 -1.70 2.32
CA GLU A 27 -15.13 -0.60 1.37
C GLU A 27 -13.85 0.24 1.35
N ILE A 28 -13.31 0.46 0.14
CA ILE A 28 -12.10 1.23 -0.10
C ILE A 28 -12.51 2.50 -0.83
N PRO A 29 -12.39 3.69 -0.21
CA PRO A 29 -12.77 4.95 -0.83
C PRO A 29 -11.84 5.31 -2.01
N GLU A 30 -12.38 6.01 -3.01
CA GLU A 30 -11.58 6.62 -4.08
C GLU A 30 -10.65 7.71 -3.51
N GLY A 31 -9.43 7.79 -4.03
CA GLY A 31 -8.41 8.75 -3.60
C GLY A 31 -7.83 8.46 -2.21
N SER A 32 -8.17 7.33 -1.59
CA SER A 32 -7.65 6.95 -0.28
C SER A 32 -6.24 6.35 -0.36
N PHE A 33 -5.47 6.56 0.69
CA PHE A 33 -4.33 5.73 1.03
C PHE A 33 -4.80 4.70 2.07
N PHE A 34 -5.15 3.52 1.60
CA PHE A 34 -5.80 2.48 2.38
C PHE A 34 -4.79 1.50 2.98
N ALA A 35 -4.67 1.51 4.30
CA ALA A 35 -3.79 0.62 5.05
C ALA A 35 -4.50 -0.71 5.36
N LEU A 36 -4.00 -1.83 4.82
CA LEU A 36 -4.48 -3.17 5.15
C LEU A 36 -3.52 -3.82 6.15
N LEU A 37 -3.96 -3.96 7.39
CA LEU A 37 -3.18 -4.39 8.54
C LEU A 37 -3.56 -5.80 8.99
N GLY A 38 -2.61 -6.48 9.61
CA GLY A 38 -2.84 -7.81 10.19
C GLY A 38 -1.54 -8.59 10.35
N PRO A 39 -1.51 -9.63 11.19
CA PRO A 39 -0.34 -10.48 11.36
C PRO A 39 -0.03 -11.29 10.09
N ASN A 40 1.13 -11.95 10.07
CA ASN A 40 1.47 -12.89 9.01
C ASN A 40 0.46 -14.05 8.99
N GLY A 41 -0.01 -14.41 7.80
CA GLY A 41 -1.05 -15.44 7.65
C GLY A 41 -2.49 -14.96 7.88
N ALA A 42 -2.72 -13.68 8.20
CA ALA A 42 -4.06 -13.13 8.44
C ALA A 42 -4.99 -13.15 7.23
N GLY A 43 -4.48 -13.34 6.01
CA GLY A 43 -5.26 -13.33 4.77
C GLY A 43 -5.07 -12.07 3.90
N LYS A 44 -4.20 -11.12 4.28
CA LYS A 44 -3.94 -9.88 3.54
C LYS A 44 -3.62 -10.13 2.06
N THR A 45 -2.55 -10.87 1.79
CA THR A 45 -2.13 -11.21 0.42
C THR A 45 -3.21 -11.99 -0.33
N THR A 46 -3.97 -12.85 0.35
CA THR A 46 -5.11 -13.56 -0.26
C THR A 46 -6.19 -12.58 -0.69
N LEU A 47 -6.53 -11.62 0.17
CA LEU A 47 -7.50 -10.56 -0.17
C LEU A 47 -7.00 -9.72 -1.34
N LEU A 48 -5.76 -9.24 -1.32
CA LEU A 48 -5.19 -8.47 -2.44
C LEU A 48 -5.20 -9.27 -3.75
N ARG A 49 -4.83 -10.55 -3.72
CA ARG A 49 -4.89 -11.42 -4.91
C ARG A 49 -6.31 -11.59 -5.44
N LEU A 50 -7.29 -11.70 -4.55
CA LEU A 50 -8.71 -11.78 -4.93
C LEU A 50 -9.16 -10.49 -5.59
N LEU A 51 -8.86 -9.34 -5.00
CA LEU A 51 -9.17 -8.02 -5.58
C LEU A 51 -8.54 -7.86 -6.97
N CYS A 52 -7.32 -8.36 -7.17
CA CYS A 52 -6.65 -8.39 -8.48
C CYS A 52 -7.22 -9.41 -9.48
N GLY A 53 -8.30 -10.14 -9.11
CA GLY A 53 -8.91 -11.13 -10.00
C GLY A 53 -8.10 -12.42 -10.20
N ARG A 54 -7.15 -12.73 -9.29
CA ARG A 54 -6.36 -13.98 -9.34
C ARG A 54 -7.20 -15.21 -9.01
N PHE A 55 -8.33 -15.03 -8.35
CA PHE A 55 -9.28 -16.07 -7.99
C PHE A 55 -10.64 -15.75 -8.56
N SER A 56 -11.17 -16.64 -9.40
CA SER A 56 -12.49 -16.50 -10.02
C SER A 56 -13.61 -17.17 -9.23
N LYS A 57 -13.25 -18.02 -8.25
CA LYS A 57 -14.22 -18.77 -7.44
C LYS A 57 -14.08 -18.32 -5.99
N PHE A 58 -15.04 -17.55 -5.51
CA PHE A 58 -15.21 -17.11 -4.12
C PHE A 58 -16.70 -16.91 -3.84
N SER A 59 -17.09 -16.82 -2.57
CA SER A 59 -18.45 -16.45 -2.17
C SER A 59 -18.52 -14.96 -1.88
N GLY A 60 -19.71 -14.37 -2.00
CA GLY A 60 -19.93 -12.94 -1.82
C GLY A 60 -19.93 -12.17 -3.14
N SER A 61 -19.84 -10.84 -3.07
CA SER A 61 -19.81 -9.96 -4.23
C SER A 61 -18.67 -8.95 -4.15
N LEU A 62 -18.14 -8.60 -5.32
CA LEU A 62 -17.10 -7.59 -5.49
C LEU A 62 -17.60 -6.53 -6.47
N GLU A 63 -17.74 -5.31 -5.98
CA GLU A 63 -18.05 -4.15 -6.80
C GLU A 63 -16.80 -3.31 -6.99
N ILE A 64 -16.55 -2.89 -8.22
CA ILE A 64 -15.39 -2.08 -8.61
C ILE A 64 -15.92 -0.88 -9.36
N ALA A 65 -15.41 0.31 -9.03
CA ALA A 65 -15.76 1.55 -9.70
C ALA A 65 -15.53 1.45 -11.23
N ASP A 66 -16.39 2.09 -12.02
CA ASP A 66 -16.36 1.96 -13.49
C ASP A 66 -15.00 2.33 -14.11
N GLY A 67 -14.32 3.32 -13.56
CA GLY A 67 -12.98 3.72 -14.03
C GLY A 67 -11.85 2.73 -13.74
N LEU A 68 -12.12 1.72 -12.92
CA LEU A 68 -11.18 0.67 -12.49
C LEU A 68 -11.61 -0.73 -12.96
N ARG A 69 -12.85 -0.87 -13.42
CA ARG A 69 -13.46 -2.16 -13.74
C ARG A 69 -13.14 -2.62 -15.15
N GLY A 70 -12.62 -3.82 -15.28
CA GLY A 70 -12.41 -4.48 -16.56
C GLY A 70 -13.65 -5.22 -17.06
N LYS A 71 -13.64 -5.62 -18.32
CA LYS A 71 -14.75 -6.32 -18.99
C LYS A 71 -15.13 -7.66 -18.33
N ASN A 72 -14.20 -8.27 -17.61
CA ASN A 72 -14.41 -9.53 -16.86
C ASN A 72 -15.00 -9.31 -15.47
N GLY A 73 -15.34 -8.08 -15.09
CA GLY A 73 -15.87 -7.73 -13.76
C GLY A 73 -14.83 -7.52 -12.67
N PHE A 74 -13.55 -7.80 -12.94
CA PHE A 74 -12.40 -7.54 -12.05
C PHE A 74 -11.69 -6.23 -12.42
N LEU A 75 -10.61 -5.92 -11.70
CA LEU A 75 -9.80 -4.74 -11.98
C LEU A 75 -9.23 -4.77 -13.41
N ASP A 76 -9.31 -3.64 -14.09
CA ASP A 76 -8.65 -3.47 -15.39
C ASP A 76 -7.15 -3.24 -15.16
N VAL A 77 -6.35 -4.09 -15.75
CA VAL A 77 -4.88 -3.97 -15.70
C VAL A 77 -4.37 -2.63 -16.21
N LYS A 78 -5.12 -1.93 -17.07
CA LYS A 78 -4.77 -0.60 -17.57
C LYS A 78 -4.88 0.50 -16.52
N ALA A 79 -5.76 0.30 -15.54
CA ALA A 79 -6.02 1.26 -14.48
C ALA A 79 -5.20 0.99 -13.22
N CYS A 80 -4.53 -0.17 -13.13
CA CYS A 80 -3.94 -0.67 -11.91
C CYS A 80 -2.44 -0.89 -12.03
N GLY A 81 -1.68 -0.41 -11.03
CA GLY A 81 -0.32 -0.82 -10.75
C GLY A 81 -0.30 -1.84 -9.60
N ILE A 82 0.33 -2.99 -9.80
CA ILE A 82 0.28 -4.09 -8.84
C ILE A 82 1.68 -4.55 -8.47
N LEU A 83 1.95 -4.58 -7.16
CA LEU A 83 3.14 -5.17 -6.56
C LEU A 83 2.66 -6.13 -5.46
N LEU A 84 2.64 -7.43 -5.75
CA LEU A 84 2.29 -8.49 -4.81
C LEU A 84 3.50 -9.38 -4.59
N GLU A 85 3.92 -9.54 -3.33
CA GLU A 85 5.02 -10.39 -2.87
C GLU A 85 6.29 -10.27 -3.75
N ASN A 86 7.26 -11.19 -3.60
CA ASN A 86 8.47 -11.21 -4.42
C ASN A 86 8.15 -11.54 -5.88
N PRO A 87 7.88 -10.56 -6.74
CA PRO A 87 7.65 -10.83 -8.15
C PRO A 87 8.94 -11.41 -8.73
N GLY A 88 8.79 -12.48 -9.48
CA GLY A 88 9.90 -13.08 -10.21
C GLY A 88 10.64 -12.02 -11.02
N VAL A 89 11.93 -11.94 -10.85
CA VAL A 89 12.78 -11.07 -11.67
C VAL A 89 13.29 -11.86 -12.87
N TYR A 90 13.43 -11.20 -14.00
CA TYR A 90 14.10 -11.73 -15.17
C TYR A 90 15.58 -11.34 -15.13
N PRO A 91 16.49 -12.18 -14.57
CA PRO A 91 17.85 -11.78 -14.23
C PRO A 91 18.69 -11.29 -15.41
N LYS A 92 18.34 -11.75 -16.61
CA LYS A 92 19.06 -11.42 -17.86
C LYS A 92 18.64 -10.09 -18.47
N LEU A 93 17.45 -9.57 -18.14
CA LEU A 93 16.97 -8.28 -18.65
C LEU A 93 17.66 -7.15 -17.91
N SER A 94 17.91 -6.02 -18.60
CA SER A 94 18.21 -4.74 -17.98
C SER A 94 16.96 -4.17 -17.28
N ILE A 95 17.11 -3.15 -16.44
CA ILE A 95 15.97 -2.45 -15.84
C ILE A 95 15.06 -1.90 -16.95
N ALA A 96 15.65 -1.25 -17.98
CA ALA A 96 14.88 -0.72 -19.08
C ALA A 96 14.09 -1.80 -19.81
N GLU A 97 14.75 -2.89 -20.25
CA GLU A 97 14.08 -4.01 -20.90
C GLU A 97 12.97 -4.64 -20.04
N TYR A 98 13.20 -4.75 -18.73
CA TYR A 98 12.22 -5.27 -17.78
C TYR A 98 10.99 -4.36 -17.68
N VAL A 99 11.18 -3.06 -17.54
CA VAL A 99 10.07 -2.10 -17.44
C VAL A 99 9.31 -2.04 -18.76
N ASP A 100 10.00 -1.93 -19.88
CA ASP A 100 9.41 -1.88 -21.23
C ASP A 100 8.58 -3.13 -21.53
N TYR A 101 9.05 -4.32 -21.12
CA TYR A 101 8.30 -5.57 -21.28
C TYR A 101 6.91 -5.50 -20.64
N PHE A 102 6.82 -5.00 -19.39
CA PHE A 102 5.53 -4.88 -18.71
C PHE A 102 4.71 -3.69 -19.20
N VAL A 103 5.33 -2.55 -19.44
CA VAL A 103 4.66 -1.35 -19.97
C VAL A 103 4.05 -1.64 -21.34
N GLY A 104 4.68 -2.47 -22.17
CA GLY A 104 4.14 -2.92 -23.44
C GLY A 104 2.76 -3.56 -23.37
N PHE A 105 2.42 -4.24 -22.25
CA PHE A 105 1.07 -4.80 -22.06
C PHE A 105 0.02 -3.70 -21.84
N TYR A 106 0.38 -2.59 -21.20
CA TYR A 106 -0.50 -1.44 -21.02
C TYR A 106 -0.67 -0.70 -22.34
N ALA A 107 0.43 -0.45 -23.05
CA ALA A 107 0.43 0.19 -24.35
C ALA A 107 -0.47 -0.54 -25.37
N ALA A 108 -0.33 -1.87 -25.46
CA ALA A 108 -1.11 -2.70 -26.39
C ALA A 108 -2.63 -2.67 -26.14
N ARG A 109 -3.06 -2.25 -24.96
CA ARG A 109 -4.48 -2.22 -24.56
C ARG A 109 -5.04 -0.80 -24.39
N ASN A 110 -4.20 0.22 -24.49
CA ASN A 110 -4.61 1.62 -24.32
C ASN A 110 -4.43 2.39 -25.64
N PRO A 111 -5.51 2.67 -26.39
CA PRO A 111 -5.43 3.44 -27.63
C PRO A 111 -4.90 4.87 -27.45
N GLU A 112 -5.01 5.43 -26.24
CA GLU A 112 -4.53 6.78 -25.88
C GLU A 112 -3.10 6.74 -25.31
N TRP A 113 -2.40 5.61 -25.42
CA TRP A 113 -1.07 5.46 -24.89
C TRP A 113 -0.08 6.43 -25.54
N ASN A 114 0.56 7.25 -24.71
CA ASN A 114 1.62 8.16 -25.13
C ASN A 114 2.98 7.61 -24.69
N GLU A 115 3.72 7.04 -25.63
CA GLU A 115 5.01 6.42 -25.35
C GLU A 115 6.06 7.43 -24.85
N SER A 116 6.06 8.65 -25.42
CA SER A 116 7.00 9.70 -25.00
C SER A 116 6.76 10.11 -23.55
N ALA A 117 5.51 10.32 -23.17
CA ALA A 117 5.13 10.65 -21.79
C ALA A 117 5.45 9.51 -20.82
N ALA A 118 5.25 8.26 -21.26
CA ALA A 118 5.59 7.09 -20.44
C ALA A 118 7.12 6.98 -20.21
N ARG A 119 7.93 7.20 -21.23
CA ARG A 119 9.40 7.20 -21.11
C ARG A 119 9.90 8.32 -20.19
N GLU A 120 9.36 9.53 -20.30
CA GLU A 120 9.67 10.65 -19.41
C GLU A 120 9.30 10.33 -17.96
N ARG A 121 8.12 9.74 -17.76
CA ARG A 121 7.66 9.28 -16.43
C ARG A 121 8.59 8.23 -15.86
N ILE A 122 8.98 7.21 -16.64
CA ILE A 122 9.92 6.16 -16.21
C ILE A 122 11.25 6.79 -15.78
N ALA A 123 11.80 7.71 -16.56
CA ALA A 123 13.07 8.38 -16.23
C ALA A 123 12.95 9.20 -14.94
N THR A 124 11.84 9.92 -14.76
CA THR A 124 11.56 10.71 -13.56
C THR A 124 11.43 9.83 -12.32
N LEU A 125 10.65 8.74 -12.41
CA LEU A 125 10.46 7.79 -11.31
C LEU A 125 11.77 7.08 -10.96
N ALA A 126 12.55 6.66 -11.96
CA ALA A 126 13.84 6.02 -11.76
C ALA A 126 14.81 6.93 -11.00
N LYS A 127 14.82 8.23 -11.35
CA LYS A 127 15.63 9.24 -10.65
C LYS A 127 15.15 9.45 -9.21
N LYS A 128 13.83 9.59 -8.99
CA LYS A 128 13.25 9.74 -7.64
C LYS A 128 13.54 8.52 -6.75
N LEU A 129 13.49 7.32 -7.32
CA LEU A 129 13.81 6.07 -6.62
C LEU A 129 15.31 5.81 -6.47
N GLU A 130 16.16 6.71 -6.97
CA GLU A 130 17.62 6.56 -6.94
C GLU A 130 18.10 5.21 -7.48
N LEU A 131 17.51 4.79 -8.60
CA LEU A 131 17.90 3.56 -9.25
C LEU A 131 19.27 3.69 -9.92
N PRO A 132 20.06 2.60 -10.00
CA PRO A 132 21.25 2.58 -10.83
C PRO A 132 20.89 2.78 -12.30
N SER A 133 21.91 2.87 -13.17
CA SER A 133 21.70 2.95 -14.62
C SER A 133 20.64 1.93 -15.09
N LEU A 134 19.71 2.37 -15.90
CA LEU A 134 18.65 1.52 -16.44
C LEU A 134 19.18 0.38 -17.32
N GLU A 135 20.42 0.44 -17.75
CA GLU A 135 21.14 -0.64 -18.46
C GLU A 135 21.63 -1.74 -17.51
N THR A 136 21.53 -1.53 -16.19
CA THR A 136 21.94 -2.54 -15.21
C THR A 136 21.03 -3.75 -15.27
N ARG A 137 21.61 -4.96 -15.34
CA ARG A 137 20.84 -6.21 -15.35
C ARG A 137 20.17 -6.47 -14.02
N MET A 138 18.89 -6.90 -14.06
CA MET A 138 18.08 -7.22 -12.88
C MET A 138 18.76 -8.22 -11.93
N GLY A 139 19.52 -9.18 -12.48
CA GLY A 139 20.25 -10.17 -11.69
C GLY A 139 21.39 -9.60 -10.85
N LYS A 140 21.91 -8.41 -11.18
CA LYS A 140 23.00 -7.73 -10.46
C LYS A 140 22.49 -6.80 -9.36
N LEU A 141 21.18 -6.55 -9.29
CA LEU A 141 20.59 -5.63 -8.32
C LEU A 141 20.53 -6.24 -6.92
N SER A 142 20.73 -5.39 -5.91
CA SER A 142 20.37 -5.72 -4.52
C SER A 142 18.88 -5.99 -4.38
N LEU A 143 18.45 -6.63 -3.30
CA LEU A 143 17.01 -6.86 -3.04
C LEU A 143 16.24 -5.55 -2.98
N GLY A 144 16.80 -4.51 -2.32
CA GLY A 144 16.17 -3.19 -2.26
C GLY A 144 16.03 -2.54 -3.64
N ASN A 145 17.07 -2.59 -4.49
CA ASN A 145 16.95 -2.05 -5.84
C ASN A 145 15.97 -2.84 -6.70
N ARG A 146 15.86 -4.16 -6.52
CA ARG A 146 14.81 -4.96 -7.19
C ARG A 146 13.43 -4.49 -6.75
N GLN A 147 13.22 -4.24 -5.47
CA GLN A 147 11.97 -3.71 -4.91
C GLN A 147 11.61 -2.36 -5.53
N LYS A 148 12.57 -1.43 -5.57
CA LYS A 148 12.41 -0.12 -6.23
C LYS A 148 12.04 -0.26 -7.71
N VAL A 149 12.64 -1.19 -8.47
CA VAL A 149 12.28 -1.45 -9.88
C VAL A 149 10.87 -2.02 -10.01
N GLN A 150 10.43 -2.87 -9.08
CA GLN A 150 9.06 -3.36 -9.08
C GLN A 150 8.04 -2.23 -8.86
N LEU A 151 8.37 -1.30 -7.96
CA LEU A 151 7.55 -0.11 -7.74
C LEU A 151 7.53 0.79 -8.98
N LEU A 152 8.71 1.05 -9.59
CA LEU A 152 8.80 1.76 -10.87
C LEU A 152 7.87 1.15 -11.91
N ARG A 153 7.94 -0.17 -12.11
CA ARG A 153 7.08 -0.90 -13.04
C ARG A 153 5.58 -0.71 -12.74
N ALA A 154 5.20 -0.75 -11.46
CA ALA A 154 3.80 -0.59 -11.06
C ALA A 154 3.28 0.84 -11.31
N MET A 155 4.15 1.85 -11.15
CA MET A 155 3.79 3.27 -11.26
C MET A 155 3.97 3.84 -12.68
N ALA A 156 4.79 3.22 -13.52
CA ALA A 156 5.13 3.69 -14.87
C ALA A 156 3.90 3.96 -15.77
N PRO A 157 2.83 3.11 -15.74
CA PRO A 157 1.66 3.33 -16.57
C PRO A 157 0.72 4.45 -16.12
N SER A 158 1.06 5.24 -15.11
CA SER A 158 0.15 6.23 -14.49
C SER A 158 -1.17 5.60 -14.03
N PRO A 159 -1.12 4.62 -13.12
CA PRO A 159 -2.32 3.90 -12.69
C PRO A 159 -3.23 4.81 -11.87
N LYS A 160 -4.55 4.52 -11.88
CA LYS A 160 -5.53 5.12 -10.98
C LYS A 160 -5.58 4.42 -9.62
N LEU A 161 -5.16 3.15 -9.58
CA LEU A 161 -5.13 2.31 -8.39
C LEU A 161 -3.78 1.62 -8.27
N LEU A 162 -3.14 1.74 -7.10
CA LEU A 162 -1.97 0.95 -6.72
C LEU A 162 -2.38 -0.11 -5.67
N ILE A 163 -1.96 -1.35 -5.89
CA ILE A 163 -2.08 -2.44 -4.92
C ILE A 163 -0.68 -2.93 -4.59
N LEU A 164 -0.24 -2.65 -3.37
CA LEU A 164 1.14 -2.82 -2.94
C LEU A 164 1.22 -3.71 -1.70
N ASP A 165 1.84 -4.87 -1.86
CA ASP A 165 2.13 -5.78 -0.75
C ASP A 165 3.59 -5.62 -0.35
N GLU A 166 3.83 -5.09 0.86
CA GLU A 166 5.15 -4.78 1.43
C GLU A 166 6.06 -3.94 0.49
N PRO A 167 5.61 -2.74 0.02
CA PRO A 167 6.34 -1.98 -1.00
C PRO A 167 7.72 -1.50 -0.56
N VAL A 168 7.96 -1.38 0.75
CA VAL A 168 9.22 -0.91 1.34
C VAL A 168 10.08 -2.04 1.93
N ALA A 169 9.70 -3.31 1.70
CA ALA A 169 10.48 -4.44 2.17
C ALA A 169 11.91 -4.41 1.59
N ASN A 170 12.89 -4.78 2.41
CA ASN A 170 14.32 -4.80 2.06
C ASN A 170 14.94 -3.43 1.70
N LEU A 171 14.27 -2.33 2.04
CA LEU A 171 14.81 -0.99 1.89
C LEU A 171 15.41 -0.50 3.22
N ASP A 172 16.47 0.29 3.12
CA ASP A 172 16.99 1.06 4.25
C ASP A 172 16.02 2.21 4.63
N PRO A 173 16.15 2.82 5.82
CA PRO A 173 15.21 3.85 6.28
C PRO A 173 15.04 5.03 5.32
N MET A 174 16.12 5.55 4.73
CA MET A 174 16.05 6.68 3.80
C MET A 174 15.32 6.30 2.51
N ALA A 175 15.60 5.11 1.98
CA ALA A 175 14.91 4.60 0.80
C ALA A 175 13.40 4.36 1.06
N ARG A 176 13.01 3.96 2.28
CA ARG A 176 11.61 3.85 2.68
C ARG A 176 10.91 5.20 2.68
N GLU A 177 11.52 6.22 3.30
CA GLU A 177 11.00 7.59 3.32
C GLU A 177 10.80 8.11 1.90
N THR A 178 11.77 7.87 1.00
CA THR A 178 11.66 8.23 -0.43
C THR A 178 10.44 7.55 -1.09
N VAL A 179 10.20 6.28 -0.82
CA VAL A 179 9.07 5.54 -1.39
C VAL A 179 7.74 6.07 -0.84
N TRP A 180 7.63 6.31 0.47
CA TRP A 180 6.41 6.85 1.07
C TRP A 180 6.09 8.24 0.53
N SER A 181 7.08 9.14 0.48
CA SER A 181 6.94 10.47 -0.12
C SER A 181 6.50 10.39 -1.59
N LEU A 182 7.08 9.47 -2.37
CA LEU A 182 6.70 9.26 -3.77
C LEU A 182 5.24 8.82 -3.92
N LEU A 183 4.77 7.92 -3.06
CA LEU A 183 3.39 7.45 -3.07
C LEU A 183 2.41 8.54 -2.62
N ALA A 184 2.78 9.33 -1.61
CA ALA A 184 2.01 10.48 -1.15
C ALA A 184 1.88 11.55 -2.23
N ASP A 185 2.99 11.91 -2.90
CA ASP A 185 3.02 12.85 -4.02
C ASP A 185 2.11 12.37 -5.17
N TRP A 186 2.23 11.09 -5.53
CA TRP A 186 1.40 10.49 -6.57
C TRP A 186 -0.09 10.60 -6.22
N ARG A 187 -0.48 10.25 -5.00
CA ARG A 187 -1.86 10.35 -4.55
C ARG A 187 -2.38 11.79 -4.59
N LYS A 188 -1.59 12.75 -4.07
CA LYS A 188 -1.96 14.17 -4.02
C LYS A 188 -2.11 14.80 -5.41
N ASN A 189 -1.18 14.47 -6.32
CA ASN A 189 -1.09 15.13 -7.62
C ASN A 189 -1.94 14.44 -8.69
N GLU A 190 -2.13 13.13 -8.61
CA GLU A 190 -2.85 12.35 -9.62
C GLU A 190 -4.21 11.83 -9.11
N GLY A 191 -4.55 12.05 -7.83
CA GLY A 191 -5.83 11.63 -7.24
C GLY A 191 -5.99 10.11 -7.16
N GLY A 192 -4.88 9.36 -7.19
CA GLY A 192 -4.90 7.91 -7.21
C GLY A 192 -5.32 7.29 -5.87
N THR A 193 -5.81 6.06 -5.92
CA THR A 193 -6.11 5.23 -4.76
C THR A 193 -4.97 4.25 -4.53
N ALA A 194 -4.45 4.14 -3.29
CA ALA A 194 -3.45 3.13 -2.93
C ALA A 194 -4.02 2.17 -1.89
N ILE A 195 -3.83 0.86 -2.10
CA ILE A 195 -4.06 -0.18 -1.11
C ILE A 195 -2.70 -0.74 -0.74
N VAL A 196 -2.29 -0.57 0.51
CA VAL A 196 -0.95 -0.93 0.96
C VAL A 196 -1.03 -1.88 2.14
N CYS A 197 -0.35 -3.04 2.03
CA CYS A 197 -0.02 -3.88 3.16
C CYS A 197 1.40 -3.56 3.61
N SER A 198 1.61 -3.30 4.89
CA SER A 198 2.92 -3.21 5.50
C SER A 198 2.86 -3.65 6.96
N HIS A 199 3.96 -4.19 7.45
CA HIS A 199 4.15 -4.47 8.86
C HIS A 199 4.76 -3.27 9.63
N ILE A 200 5.16 -2.21 8.92
CA ILE A 200 5.76 -0.98 9.51
C ILE A 200 4.65 0.06 9.69
N LEU A 201 3.86 -0.12 10.74
CA LEU A 201 2.65 0.68 10.99
C LEU A 201 2.95 2.18 11.13
N ALA A 202 4.02 2.54 11.85
CA ALA A 202 4.34 3.94 12.11
C ALA A 202 4.65 4.74 10.84
N GLU A 203 5.34 4.13 9.86
CA GLU A 203 5.64 4.79 8.59
C GLU A 203 4.40 4.96 7.71
N MET A 204 3.50 3.98 7.76
CA MET A 204 2.27 3.98 6.97
C MET A 204 1.20 4.92 7.56
N GLU A 205 1.21 5.13 8.88
CA GLU A 205 0.22 5.96 9.57
C GLU A 205 0.26 7.42 9.12
N GLU A 206 1.44 7.97 8.79
CA GLU A 206 1.58 9.34 8.32
C GLU A 206 0.86 9.58 6.98
N GLU A 207 0.73 8.55 6.15
CA GLU A 207 0.14 8.64 4.82
C GLU A 207 -1.27 8.04 4.73
N ALA A 208 -1.65 7.16 5.66
CA ALA A 208 -2.92 6.46 5.63
C ALA A 208 -4.09 7.40 5.89
N THR A 209 -5.10 7.35 5.01
CA THR A 209 -6.39 8.03 5.22
C THR A 209 -7.44 7.10 5.80
N ASP A 210 -7.36 5.83 5.43
CA ASP A 210 -8.29 4.78 5.82
C ASP A 210 -7.53 3.50 6.16
N TYR A 211 -8.13 2.64 6.97
CA TYR A 211 -7.51 1.41 7.39
C TYR A 211 -8.49 0.25 7.50
N ALA A 212 -7.97 -0.96 7.42
CA ALA A 212 -8.65 -2.19 7.80
C ALA A 212 -7.68 -3.13 8.54
N ILE A 213 -8.17 -3.78 9.57
CA ILE A 213 -7.44 -4.79 10.33
C ILE A 213 -8.07 -6.13 10.06
N ILE A 214 -7.27 -7.07 9.54
CA ILE A 214 -7.68 -8.44 9.25
C ILE A 214 -6.87 -9.42 10.11
N ASP A 215 -7.55 -10.40 10.68
CA ASP A 215 -6.90 -11.54 11.35
C ASP A 215 -7.66 -12.83 11.05
N ARG A 216 -6.94 -13.93 10.85
CA ARG A 216 -7.48 -15.26 10.54
C ARG A 216 -8.58 -15.25 9.47
N GLY A 217 -8.36 -14.44 8.43
CA GLY A 217 -9.30 -14.29 7.31
C GLY A 217 -10.54 -13.46 7.60
N GLN A 218 -10.67 -12.84 8.76
CA GLN A 218 -11.81 -12.01 9.15
C GLN A 218 -11.43 -10.54 9.29
N LEU A 219 -12.31 -9.64 8.84
CA LEU A 219 -12.15 -8.22 9.08
C LEU A 219 -12.57 -7.92 10.52
N LEU A 220 -11.63 -7.45 11.33
CA LEU A 220 -11.87 -7.12 12.74
C LEU A 220 -12.34 -5.67 12.92
N LYS A 221 -11.74 -4.74 12.18
CA LYS A 221 -12.04 -3.30 12.27
C LYS A 221 -11.66 -2.61 10.97
N SER A 222 -12.41 -1.58 10.60
CA SER A 222 -12.05 -0.67 9.50
C SER A 222 -12.63 0.71 9.77
N GLY A 223 -12.04 1.74 9.15
CA GLY A 223 -12.49 3.11 9.31
C GLY A 223 -11.50 4.12 8.75
N ARG A 224 -11.76 5.40 9.00
CA ARG A 224 -10.86 6.48 8.66
C ARG A 224 -9.81 6.66 9.76
N VAL A 225 -8.57 6.94 9.38
CA VAL A 225 -7.50 7.20 10.35
C VAL A 225 -7.80 8.46 11.17
N ALA A 226 -8.41 9.46 10.55
CA ALA A 226 -8.81 10.69 11.24
C ALA A 226 -9.82 10.46 12.40
N ASP A 227 -10.65 9.42 12.32
CA ASP A 227 -11.64 9.09 13.34
C ASP A 227 -11.01 8.35 14.54
N LEU A 228 -9.74 7.94 14.43
CA LEU A 228 -8.97 7.34 15.53
C LEU A 228 -8.47 8.38 16.56
N ALA A 229 -8.47 9.66 16.19
CA ALA A 229 -8.23 10.75 17.11
C ALA A 229 -9.42 10.85 18.08
N GLY A 230 -9.42 10.00 19.11
CA GLY A 230 -10.43 10.02 20.17
C GLY A 230 -10.39 11.32 20.99
N GLU A 231 -11.25 11.41 22.04
CA GLU A 231 -11.39 12.56 22.95
C GLU A 231 -10.09 13.01 23.65
N SER A 232 -9.01 12.23 23.58
CA SER A 232 -7.67 12.60 24.04
C SER A 232 -6.79 12.93 22.82
N ALA A 233 -6.53 14.21 22.60
CA ALA A 233 -5.58 14.66 21.59
C ALA A 233 -4.16 14.19 21.96
N THR A 234 -3.51 13.44 21.07
CA THR A 234 -2.09 13.11 21.18
C THR A 234 -1.30 14.09 20.30
N PHE A 235 -0.39 14.83 20.91
CA PHE A 235 0.47 15.77 20.20
C PHE A 235 1.87 15.19 20.10
N LYS A 236 2.45 15.20 18.89
CA LYS A 236 3.88 14.97 18.70
C LYS A 236 4.59 16.29 18.96
N VAL A 237 5.48 16.31 19.94
CA VAL A 237 6.28 17.48 20.27
C VAL A 237 7.72 17.21 19.85
N ASP A 238 8.18 17.84 18.78
CA ASP A 238 9.59 17.84 18.39
C ASP A 238 10.29 18.97 19.15
N SER A 239 11.12 18.62 20.12
CA SER A 239 11.85 19.57 20.95
C SER A 239 13.26 19.07 21.25
N ALA A 240 14.23 19.98 21.29
CA ALA A 240 15.56 19.71 21.80
C ALA A 240 15.61 19.57 23.33
N ALA A 241 14.50 19.87 24.04
CA ALA A 241 14.39 19.75 25.49
C ALA A 241 14.25 18.27 25.90
N SER A 242 14.81 17.92 27.08
CA SER A 242 14.64 16.59 27.64
C SER A 242 13.18 16.31 28.04
N LEU A 243 12.79 15.04 28.13
CA LEU A 243 11.47 14.64 28.61
C LEU A 243 11.11 15.24 29.98
N GLU A 244 12.09 15.34 30.85
CA GLU A 244 11.91 15.96 32.19
C GLU A 244 11.64 17.45 32.11
N GLN A 245 12.32 18.16 31.19
CA GLN A 245 12.08 19.60 30.98
C GLN A 245 10.70 19.85 30.40
N ILE A 246 10.23 19.02 29.49
CA ILE A 246 8.88 19.12 28.91
C ILE A 246 7.83 18.83 29.98
N ARG A 247 8.01 17.80 30.82
CA ARG A 247 7.11 17.50 31.94
C ARG A 247 7.04 18.66 32.92
N ALA A 248 8.18 19.23 33.31
CA ALA A 248 8.24 20.36 34.20
C ALA A 248 7.52 21.60 33.66
N ALA A 249 7.70 21.89 32.37
CA ALA A 249 7.04 23.00 31.68
C ALA A 249 5.51 22.84 31.65
N LEU A 250 5.01 21.66 31.35
CA LEU A 250 3.57 21.35 31.34
C LEU A 250 2.96 21.42 32.73
N ALA A 251 3.66 20.88 33.73
CA ALA A 251 3.23 20.98 35.13
C ALA A 251 3.18 22.44 35.63
N ALA A 252 4.16 23.26 35.26
CA ALA A 252 4.18 24.68 35.55
C ALA A 252 3.03 25.47 34.89
N ALA A 253 2.57 25.00 33.73
CA ALA A 253 1.41 25.55 33.04
C ALA A 253 0.06 24.98 33.53
N GLY A 254 0.05 24.13 34.56
CA GLY A 254 -1.17 23.49 35.09
C GLY A 254 -1.73 22.40 34.19
N ILE A 255 -0.96 21.92 33.22
CA ILE A 255 -1.39 20.90 32.28
C ILE A 255 -0.99 19.53 32.83
N ASN A 256 -1.99 18.73 33.18
CA ASN A 256 -1.77 17.34 33.62
C ASN A 256 -1.70 16.44 32.38
N ALA A 257 -0.49 16.20 31.85
CA ALA A 257 -0.27 15.38 30.69
C ALA A 257 0.50 14.11 31.03
N ASN A 258 0.01 12.98 30.55
CA ASN A 258 0.76 11.73 30.60
C ASN A 258 1.67 11.69 29.37
N ILE A 259 2.98 11.94 29.58
CA ILE A 259 3.94 11.98 28.47
C ILE A 259 4.55 10.60 28.34
N THR A 260 4.14 9.90 27.31
CA THR A 260 4.76 8.64 26.83
C THR A 260 5.42 8.88 25.49
N PRO A 261 6.47 8.13 25.13
CA PRO A 261 6.96 8.15 23.74
C PRO A 261 5.78 7.87 22.81
N ALA A 262 5.61 8.71 21.79
CA ALA A 262 4.48 8.61 20.88
C ALA A 262 4.48 7.22 20.18
N ALA A 263 3.57 6.34 20.60
CA ALA A 263 3.15 5.25 19.76
C ALA A 263 2.07 5.80 18.83
N SER A 264 2.12 5.43 17.56
CA SER A 264 1.15 5.86 16.58
C SER A 264 -0.28 5.43 16.95
N ASN A 265 -1.29 6.23 16.64
CA ASN A 265 -2.69 5.90 16.93
C ASN A 265 -3.11 4.59 16.23
N LEU A 266 -2.64 4.38 15.01
CA LEU A 266 -2.91 3.17 14.23
C LEU A 266 -2.25 1.94 14.87
N ALA A 267 -1.01 2.07 15.37
CA ALA A 267 -0.32 1.00 16.09
C ALA A 267 -1.00 0.63 17.41
N ASN A 268 -1.60 1.60 18.11
CA ASN A 268 -2.38 1.33 19.32
C ASN A 268 -3.64 0.55 18.99
N VAL A 269 -4.42 1.02 18.02
CA VAL A 269 -5.64 0.33 17.56
C VAL A 269 -5.34 -1.08 17.08
N TYR A 270 -4.25 -1.26 16.35
CA TYR A 270 -3.81 -2.59 15.91
C TYR A 270 -3.55 -3.51 17.09
N ARG A 271 -2.74 -3.08 18.09
CA ARG A 271 -2.44 -3.88 19.29
C ARG A 271 -3.68 -4.23 20.09
N GLU A 272 -4.57 -3.27 20.33
CA GLU A 272 -5.84 -3.51 21.06
C GLU A 272 -6.77 -4.48 20.31
N THR A 273 -6.75 -4.45 18.98
CA THR A 273 -7.66 -5.25 18.15
C THR A 273 -7.16 -6.70 18.00
N VAL A 274 -5.85 -6.90 17.88
CA VAL A 274 -5.25 -8.23 17.62
C VAL A 274 -4.80 -8.91 18.92
N GLY A 275 -4.75 -8.19 20.05
CA GLY A 275 -4.38 -8.75 21.35
C GLY A 275 -2.88 -9.04 21.48
N ALA A 276 -2.02 -8.27 20.80
CA ALA A 276 -0.56 -8.40 20.80
C ALA A 276 0.10 -7.41 21.79
#